data_2d0e3ef3fcbdf6cbf3137f002e347576
#
_entry.id   2d0e3ef3fcbdf6cbf3137f002e347576
#
_cell.length_a   1.000
_cell.length_b   1.000
_cell.length_c   1.000
_cell.angle_alpha   90.00
_cell.angle_beta   90.00
_cell.angle_gamma   90.00
#
_symmetry.space_group_name_H-M   'P 1'
#
loop_
_entity.id
_entity.type
_entity.pdbx_description
1 polymer ?
#
loop_
_entity_poly.entity_id
_entity_poly.type
_entity_poly.pdbx_seq_one_letter_code
_entity_poly.pdbx_strand_id
1 'polypeptide(L)'
;MSKTNYIKEAKAIASLGISVIPVRIDGSKLPSMQWKEYQKRIMSDDEIDKFFFNCGGVIAITGIVSKLICIDFDLDKERESDNFWKRFMSKVPDSMKEKMLINRTRSGGFHVWLRTDYEDKSRKITHRPLTITELAERYEILLENGANEDTASMMLLKKPVECVIETRSKGSYGVFLHEQYSRFFGTEINWFTKDDVEFLLNIGYSLDFNYKKPKVYTGEVSDYKLIQKFNKDATAEGVVKIIEESGLFTFYDIDSNGNHRLARVGSSSLFSAYVYKDTAVLHIFGLNPITEDDRNTLFPFEVFCAVKGLEDSEAIQIIKKHYAK
;
A
#
# COMPACT_ATOMS: atom_id res chain seq x y z
N MET A 1 -16.12 20.46 -23.67
CA MET A 1 -15.55 20.59 -22.32
C MET A 1 -14.52 21.71 -22.36
N SER A 2 -14.67 22.74 -21.53
CA SER A 2 -13.69 23.82 -21.45
C SER A 2 -12.39 23.22 -20.89
N LYS A 3 -11.27 23.42 -21.57
CA LYS A 3 -9.94 22.97 -21.12
C LYS A 3 -9.61 23.77 -19.86
N THR A 4 -9.64 23.14 -18.69
CA THR A 4 -9.20 23.78 -17.47
C THR A 4 -7.68 23.86 -17.51
N ASN A 5 -7.14 25.05 -17.36
CA ASN A 5 -5.69 25.26 -17.32
C ASN A 5 -5.24 25.24 -15.87
N TYR A 6 -4.42 24.27 -15.52
CA TYR A 6 -3.93 24.06 -14.15
C TYR A 6 -2.52 24.62 -13.90
N ILE A 7 -1.95 25.39 -14.86
CA ILE A 7 -0.59 25.94 -14.72
C ILE A 7 -0.47 26.82 -13.48
N LYS A 8 -1.42 27.73 -13.27
CA LYS A 8 -1.40 28.65 -12.12
C LYS A 8 -1.47 27.91 -10.79
N GLU A 9 -2.36 26.95 -10.70
CA GLU A 9 -2.53 26.13 -9.51
C GLU A 9 -1.30 25.25 -9.25
N ALA A 10 -0.74 24.63 -10.29
CA ALA A 10 0.46 23.82 -10.19
C ALA A 10 1.66 24.64 -9.72
N LYS A 11 1.88 25.87 -10.26
CA LYS A 11 2.93 26.79 -9.80
C LYS A 11 2.71 27.20 -8.34
N ALA A 12 1.49 27.52 -7.96
CA ALA A 12 1.15 27.88 -6.59
C ALA A 12 1.44 26.72 -5.61
N ILE A 13 1.12 25.49 -5.98
CA ILE A 13 1.41 24.30 -5.14
C ILE A 13 2.92 24.04 -5.11
N ALA A 14 3.61 24.12 -6.23
CA ALA A 14 5.07 23.94 -6.32
C ALA A 14 5.83 24.98 -5.47
N SER A 15 5.37 26.23 -5.43
CA SER A 15 5.97 27.30 -4.61
C SER A 15 5.87 27.03 -3.11
N LEU A 16 4.94 26.18 -2.68
CA LEU A 16 4.85 25.67 -1.31
C LEU A 16 5.87 24.54 -1.03
N GLY A 17 6.72 24.18 -1.98
CA GLY A 17 7.67 23.08 -1.86
C GLY A 17 7.03 21.70 -2.04
N ILE A 18 5.93 21.59 -2.78
CA ILE A 18 5.23 20.34 -3.08
C ILE A 18 5.50 19.96 -4.54
N SER A 19 6.04 18.77 -4.76
CA SER A 19 6.26 18.26 -6.11
C SER A 19 4.93 17.89 -6.76
N VAL A 20 4.70 18.42 -7.96
CA VAL A 20 3.47 18.24 -8.72
C VAL A 20 3.72 17.59 -10.06
N ILE A 21 2.74 16.83 -10.57
CA ILE A 21 2.72 16.24 -11.90
C ILE A 21 1.31 16.31 -12.48
N PRO A 22 1.16 16.36 -13.82
CA PRO A 22 -0.16 16.48 -14.43
C PRO A 22 -0.91 15.15 -14.47
N VAL A 23 -2.23 15.23 -14.28
CA VAL A 23 -3.19 14.11 -14.47
C VAL A 23 -3.48 13.95 -15.96
N ARG A 24 -3.69 12.74 -16.45
CA ARG A 24 -4.19 12.46 -17.81
C ARG A 24 -5.55 13.13 -18.04
N ILE A 25 -5.77 13.56 -19.29
CA ILE A 25 -7.02 14.18 -19.72
C ILE A 25 -8.15 13.16 -19.99
N ASP A 26 -7.82 11.86 -20.04
CA ASP A 26 -8.73 10.77 -20.39
C ASP A 26 -9.74 10.42 -19.27
N GLY A 27 -9.78 11.20 -18.20
CA GLY A 27 -10.63 10.95 -17.03
C GLY A 27 -10.07 9.89 -16.07
N SER A 28 -8.94 9.27 -16.40
CA SER A 28 -8.20 8.44 -15.44
C SER A 28 -7.52 9.32 -14.39
N LYS A 29 -7.26 8.76 -13.22
CA LYS A 29 -6.52 9.45 -12.14
C LYS A 29 -5.00 9.23 -12.27
N LEU A 30 -4.52 8.81 -13.45
CA LEU A 30 -3.14 8.44 -13.69
C LEU A 30 -2.28 9.64 -14.09
N PRO A 31 -0.97 9.62 -13.78
CA PRO A 31 -0.01 10.60 -14.30
C PRO A 31 0.03 10.57 -15.84
N SER A 32 0.11 11.74 -16.45
CA SER A 32 0.24 11.86 -17.93
C SER A 32 1.67 11.67 -18.41
N MET A 33 2.62 11.50 -17.50
CA MET A 33 4.05 11.40 -17.79
C MET A 33 4.79 10.47 -16.83
N GLN A 34 6.04 10.14 -17.15
CA GLN A 34 6.92 9.48 -16.18
C GLN A 34 7.26 10.44 -15.05
N TRP A 35 7.07 9.98 -13.81
CA TRP A 35 7.10 10.85 -12.64
C TRP A 35 8.15 10.47 -11.58
N LYS A 36 8.90 9.36 -11.77
CA LYS A 36 9.88 8.88 -10.77
C LYS A 36 10.95 9.91 -10.40
N GLU A 37 11.37 10.78 -11.35
CA GLU A 37 12.34 11.82 -11.06
C GLU A 37 11.80 12.90 -10.11
N TYR A 38 10.51 13.19 -10.19
CA TYR A 38 9.83 14.19 -9.35
C TYR A 38 9.59 13.72 -7.91
N GLN A 39 9.94 12.48 -7.58
CA GLN A 39 10.10 12.03 -6.19
C GLN A 39 11.37 12.59 -5.52
N LYS A 40 12.30 13.16 -6.31
CA LYS A 40 13.59 13.67 -5.84
C LYS A 40 13.73 15.18 -6.00
N ARG A 41 12.91 15.80 -6.85
CA ARG A 41 12.92 17.23 -7.14
C ARG A 41 11.53 17.75 -7.47
N ILE A 42 11.35 19.04 -7.35
CA ILE A 42 10.15 19.76 -7.79
C ILE A 42 10.34 20.20 -9.24
N MET A 43 9.26 20.24 -10.02
CA MET A 43 9.28 20.81 -11.37
C MET A 43 9.65 22.28 -11.32
N SER A 44 10.41 22.74 -12.31
CA SER A 44 10.61 24.17 -12.58
C SER A 44 9.35 24.79 -13.18
N ASP A 45 9.25 26.12 -13.15
CA ASP A 45 8.15 26.87 -13.76
C ASP A 45 8.01 26.58 -15.26
N ASP A 46 9.13 26.45 -15.98
CA ASP A 46 9.14 26.13 -17.41
C ASP A 46 8.61 24.71 -17.70
N GLU A 47 8.94 23.75 -16.83
CA GLU A 47 8.39 22.39 -16.92
C GLU A 47 6.89 22.38 -16.62
N ILE A 48 6.44 23.16 -15.65
CA ILE A 48 5.01 23.30 -15.34
C ILE A 48 4.27 23.91 -16.53
N ASP A 49 4.78 25.00 -17.12
CA ASP A 49 4.20 25.63 -18.31
C ASP A 49 4.08 24.64 -19.48
N LYS A 50 5.09 23.79 -19.65
CA LYS A 50 5.12 22.78 -20.71
C LYS A 50 4.14 21.63 -20.48
N PHE A 51 4.07 21.08 -19.26
CA PHE A 51 3.38 19.83 -19.01
C PHE A 51 1.93 20.01 -18.53
N PHE A 52 1.57 21.16 -17.94
CA PHE A 52 0.22 21.42 -17.42
C PHE A 52 -0.71 22.15 -18.39
N PHE A 53 -0.23 22.49 -19.57
CA PHE A 53 -1.03 23.21 -20.58
C PHE A 53 -2.30 22.48 -21.00
N ASN A 54 -2.30 21.14 -20.99
CA ASN A 54 -3.44 20.31 -21.39
C ASN A 54 -3.48 19.04 -20.54
N CYS A 55 -4.00 19.15 -19.33
CA CYS A 55 -4.08 18.03 -18.39
C CYS A 55 -5.44 17.99 -17.68
N GLY A 56 -5.75 16.86 -17.05
CA GLY A 56 -7.01 16.63 -16.33
C GLY A 56 -7.00 17.14 -14.88
N GLY A 57 -5.85 17.59 -14.37
CA GLY A 57 -5.72 18.04 -12.98
C GLY A 57 -4.28 18.02 -12.49
N VAL A 58 -4.11 18.15 -11.18
CA VAL A 58 -2.81 18.18 -10.49
C VAL A 58 -2.72 17.00 -9.54
N ILE A 59 -1.69 16.20 -9.68
CA ILE A 59 -1.27 15.20 -8.71
C ILE A 59 -0.19 15.82 -7.83
N ALA A 60 -0.26 15.61 -6.51
CA ALA A 60 0.83 15.89 -5.58
C ALA A 60 1.61 14.60 -5.30
N ILE A 61 2.92 14.65 -5.43
CA ILE A 61 3.81 13.55 -5.05
C ILE A 61 4.00 13.62 -3.54
N THR A 62 3.78 12.50 -2.88
CA THR A 62 3.91 12.36 -1.42
C THR A 62 5.30 11.88 -1.01
N GLY A 63 5.61 12.00 0.27
CA GLY A 63 6.89 11.61 0.86
C GLY A 63 7.90 12.75 0.96
N ILE A 64 9.19 12.40 0.95
CA ILE A 64 10.31 13.26 1.35
C ILE A 64 10.38 14.57 0.55
N VAL A 65 10.21 14.49 -0.77
CA VAL A 65 10.34 15.65 -1.67
C VAL A 65 9.35 16.77 -1.34
N SER A 66 8.14 16.39 -0.98
CA SER A 66 7.04 17.32 -0.67
C SER A 66 6.79 17.47 0.83
N LYS A 67 7.45 16.65 1.65
CA LYS A 67 7.14 16.53 3.09
C LYS A 67 5.62 16.40 3.30
N LEU A 68 5.00 15.53 2.53
CA LEU A 68 3.55 15.41 2.40
C LEU A 68 3.11 13.95 2.55
N ILE A 69 2.09 13.73 3.33
CA ILE A 69 1.34 12.48 3.40
C ILE A 69 -0.13 12.74 3.09
N CYS A 70 -0.78 11.79 2.46
CA CYS A 70 -2.22 11.78 2.29
C CYS A 70 -2.80 10.57 2.99
N ILE A 71 -3.83 10.76 3.83
CA ILE A 71 -4.68 9.67 4.31
C ILE A 71 -5.87 9.61 3.36
N ASP A 72 -5.98 8.50 2.65
CA ASP A 72 -6.95 8.27 1.59
C ASP A 72 -8.09 7.40 2.13
N PHE A 73 -9.32 7.92 2.08
CA PHE A 73 -10.55 7.27 2.50
C PHE A 73 -11.35 6.88 1.27
N ASP A 74 -11.33 5.62 0.92
CA ASP A 74 -12.09 5.02 -0.18
C ASP A 74 -13.52 4.64 0.29
N LEU A 75 -14.40 5.63 0.48
CA LEU A 75 -15.75 5.42 1.03
C LEU A 75 -16.74 4.75 0.07
N ASP A 76 -16.42 4.68 -1.23
CA ASP A 76 -17.15 3.85 -2.20
C ASP A 76 -17.03 2.35 -1.89
N LYS A 77 -16.02 1.99 -1.11
CA LYS A 77 -15.82 0.64 -0.58
C LYS A 77 -16.44 0.43 0.81
N GLU A 78 -17.04 1.48 1.39
CA GLU A 78 -17.67 1.46 2.71
C GLU A 78 -19.13 1.02 2.60
N ARG A 79 -19.62 0.23 3.55
CA ARG A 79 -21.04 -0.03 3.72
C ARG A 79 -21.66 1.09 4.53
N GLU A 80 -22.97 1.34 4.33
CA GLU A 80 -23.71 2.39 5.04
C GLU A 80 -23.58 2.28 6.57
N SER A 81 -23.47 1.05 7.09
CA SER A 81 -23.30 0.78 8.52
C SER A 81 -21.92 1.09 9.08
N ASP A 82 -20.88 1.14 8.24
CA ASP A 82 -19.49 1.17 8.70
C ASP A 82 -19.09 2.56 9.22
N ASN A 83 -19.51 3.62 8.54
CA ASN A 83 -19.30 5.02 8.94
C ASN A 83 -17.84 5.35 9.33
N PHE A 84 -16.85 4.82 8.58
CA PHE A 84 -15.42 4.96 8.92
C PHE A 84 -14.99 6.41 9.01
N TRP A 85 -15.40 7.25 8.07
CA TRP A 85 -15.10 8.69 8.11
C TRP A 85 -15.63 9.35 9.39
N LYS A 86 -16.89 9.14 9.71
CA LYS A 86 -17.52 9.72 10.91
C LYS A 86 -16.85 9.21 12.18
N ARG A 87 -16.58 7.92 12.25
CA ARG A 87 -15.90 7.26 13.38
C ARG A 87 -14.45 7.74 13.52
N PHE A 88 -13.72 7.93 12.43
CA PHE A 88 -12.38 8.49 12.43
C PHE A 88 -12.42 9.93 12.97
N MET A 89 -13.21 10.80 12.33
CA MET A 89 -13.28 12.22 12.69
C MET A 89 -13.80 12.47 14.10
N SER A 90 -14.65 11.60 14.65
CA SER A 90 -15.11 11.73 16.05
C SER A 90 -14.00 11.55 17.08
N LYS A 91 -12.91 10.87 16.72
CA LYS A 91 -11.75 10.63 17.58
C LYS A 91 -10.62 11.64 17.38
N VAL A 92 -10.67 12.44 16.32
CA VAL A 92 -9.66 13.47 16.03
C VAL A 92 -9.96 14.70 16.88
N PRO A 93 -8.97 15.26 17.64
CA PRO A 93 -9.13 16.50 18.37
C PRO A 93 -9.46 17.67 17.45
N ASP A 94 -10.28 18.63 17.91
CA ASP A 94 -10.69 19.79 17.11
C ASP A 94 -9.47 20.63 16.67
N SER A 95 -8.48 20.79 17.53
CA SER A 95 -7.22 21.49 17.21
C SER A 95 -6.43 20.85 16.04
N MET A 96 -6.59 19.53 15.82
CA MET A 96 -6.02 18.86 14.65
C MET A 96 -6.93 19.00 13.43
N LYS A 97 -8.25 18.91 13.63
CA LYS A 97 -9.22 19.07 12.51
C LYS A 97 -9.03 20.41 11.83
N GLU A 98 -8.90 21.50 12.62
CA GLU A 98 -8.72 22.87 12.11
C GLU A 98 -7.49 23.03 11.22
N LYS A 99 -6.48 22.18 11.39
CA LYS A 99 -5.25 22.19 10.58
C LYS A 99 -5.36 21.34 9.30
N MET A 100 -6.36 20.48 9.18
CA MET A 100 -6.46 19.55 8.06
C MET A 100 -6.85 20.24 6.77
N LEU A 101 -6.24 19.81 5.68
CA LEU A 101 -6.69 20.10 4.32
C LEU A 101 -7.36 18.85 3.78
N ILE A 102 -8.66 18.94 3.50
CA ILE A 102 -9.47 17.79 3.09
C ILE A 102 -10.12 18.05 1.74
N ASN A 103 -9.89 17.17 0.79
CA ASN A 103 -10.58 17.15 -0.48
C ASN A 103 -11.58 15.99 -0.50
N ARG A 104 -12.76 16.23 -1.06
CA ARG A 104 -13.71 15.16 -1.41
C ARG A 104 -13.34 14.62 -2.79
N THR A 105 -13.22 13.30 -2.91
CA THR A 105 -12.88 12.63 -4.17
C THR A 105 -14.11 12.43 -5.04
N ARG A 106 -13.91 12.08 -6.32
CA ARG A 106 -14.98 11.78 -7.27
C ARG A 106 -15.91 10.67 -6.79
N SER A 107 -15.37 9.65 -6.17
CA SER A 107 -16.12 8.50 -5.63
C SER A 107 -16.81 8.78 -4.28
N GLY A 108 -16.73 10.03 -3.78
CA GLY A 108 -17.36 10.42 -2.51
C GLY A 108 -16.48 10.23 -1.27
N GLY A 109 -15.30 9.64 -1.42
CA GLY A 109 -14.29 9.52 -0.37
C GLY A 109 -13.56 10.83 -0.05
N PHE A 110 -12.50 10.74 0.76
CA PHE A 110 -11.74 11.91 1.20
C PHE A 110 -10.24 11.69 1.11
N HIS A 111 -9.53 12.72 0.67
CA HIS A 111 -8.09 12.86 0.84
C HIS A 111 -7.79 13.85 1.94
N VAL A 112 -7.16 13.42 3.02
CA VAL A 112 -6.68 14.27 4.11
C VAL A 112 -5.19 14.52 3.92
N TRP A 113 -4.82 15.76 3.64
CA TRP A 113 -3.46 16.17 3.33
C TRP A 113 -2.78 16.76 4.56
N LEU A 114 -1.63 16.20 4.91
CA LEU A 114 -0.86 16.60 6.10
C LEU A 114 0.58 16.91 5.66
N ARG A 115 1.11 18.06 6.03
CA ARG A 115 2.52 18.36 5.86
C ARG A 115 3.30 17.86 7.06
N THR A 116 4.40 17.13 6.83
CA THR A 116 5.11 16.47 7.93
C THR A 116 6.50 16.00 7.49
N ASP A 117 7.40 15.89 8.46
CA ASP A 117 8.68 15.18 8.32
C ASP A 117 8.57 13.68 8.65
N TYR A 118 7.36 13.15 8.79
CA TYR A 118 7.13 11.72 8.96
C TYR A 118 7.48 10.96 7.68
N GLU A 119 8.51 10.12 7.77
CA GLU A 119 8.99 9.33 6.64
C GLU A 119 8.63 7.86 6.81
N ASP A 120 7.62 7.42 6.08
CA ASP A 120 7.24 6.02 6.06
C ASP A 120 6.76 5.60 4.65
N LYS A 121 6.63 4.30 4.46
CA LYS A 121 6.01 3.75 3.25
C LYS A 121 4.49 3.95 3.31
N SER A 122 3.85 3.95 2.14
CA SER A 122 2.39 3.85 2.06
C SER A 122 1.91 2.56 2.72
N ARG A 123 0.84 2.66 3.51
CA ARG A 123 0.27 1.55 4.29
C ARG A 123 -1.24 1.48 4.10
N LYS A 124 -1.77 0.27 4.11
CA LYS A 124 -3.18 0.02 4.34
C LYS A 124 -3.45 0.08 5.83
N ILE A 125 -4.42 0.88 6.23
CA ILE A 125 -4.66 1.25 7.63
C ILE A 125 -5.90 0.56 8.17
N THR A 126 -7.00 0.59 7.41
CA THR A 126 -8.29 0.08 7.88
C THR A 126 -8.91 -0.80 6.82
N HIS A 127 -9.31 -1.98 7.23
CA HIS A 127 -10.03 -2.93 6.39
C HIS A 127 -11.43 -3.17 6.95
N ARG A 128 -12.35 -3.52 6.07
CA ARG A 128 -13.65 -4.10 6.43
C ARG A 128 -13.77 -5.52 5.89
N PRO A 129 -14.58 -6.37 6.51
CA PRO A 129 -14.86 -7.69 5.93
C PRO A 129 -15.64 -7.54 4.63
N LEU A 130 -15.35 -8.41 3.67
CA LEU A 130 -16.15 -8.56 2.46
C LEU A 130 -17.50 -9.21 2.80
N THR A 131 -18.54 -8.83 2.08
CA THR A 131 -19.82 -9.53 2.09
C THR A 131 -19.72 -10.83 1.28
N ILE A 132 -20.69 -11.73 1.47
CA ILE A 132 -20.76 -12.97 0.67
C ILE A 132 -20.86 -12.66 -0.83
N THR A 133 -21.63 -11.63 -1.21
CA THR A 133 -21.75 -11.20 -2.61
C THR A 133 -20.40 -10.73 -3.17
N GLU A 134 -19.70 -9.87 -2.45
CA GLU A 134 -18.37 -9.39 -2.87
C GLU A 134 -17.34 -10.53 -2.95
N LEU A 135 -17.42 -11.51 -2.05
CA LEU A 135 -16.59 -12.71 -2.12
C LEU A 135 -16.91 -13.54 -3.36
N ALA A 136 -18.18 -13.71 -3.70
CA ALA A 136 -18.59 -14.43 -4.90
C ALA A 136 -18.11 -13.72 -6.17
N GLU A 137 -18.31 -12.39 -6.26
CA GLU A 137 -17.83 -11.59 -7.40
C GLU A 137 -16.31 -11.71 -7.59
N ARG A 138 -15.55 -11.64 -6.50
CA ARG A 138 -14.09 -11.80 -6.56
C ARG A 138 -13.67 -13.22 -6.93
N TYR A 139 -14.42 -14.21 -6.47
CA TYR A 139 -14.18 -15.60 -6.83
C TYR A 139 -14.29 -15.79 -8.36
N GLU A 140 -15.38 -15.29 -8.96
CA GLU A 140 -15.56 -15.34 -10.41
C GLU A 140 -14.44 -14.61 -11.16
N ILE A 141 -14.04 -13.42 -10.72
CA ILE A 141 -12.92 -12.67 -11.32
C ILE A 141 -11.61 -13.48 -11.26
N LEU A 142 -11.34 -14.18 -10.16
CA LEU A 142 -10.15 -15.03 -10.05
C LEU A 142 -10.18 -16.20 -11.03
N LEU A 143 -11.34 -16.86 -11.19
CA LEU A 143 -11.53 -17.93 -12.17
C LEU A 143 -11.35 -17.42 -13.61
N GLU A 144 -11.96 -16.29 -13.95
CA GLU A 144 -11.80 -15.65 -15.26
C GLU A 144 -10.35 -15.31 -15.58
N ASN A 145 -9.54 -14.96 -14.56
CA ASN A 145 -8.11 -14.70 -14.68
C ASN A 145 -7.25 -15.97 -14.61
N GLY A 146 -7.86 -17.16 -14.65
CA GLY A 146 -7.16 -18.44 -14.79
C GLY A 146 -6.79 -19.15 -13.49
N ALA A 147 -7.28 -18.68 -12.31
CA ALA A 147 -7.14 -19.43 -11.07
C ALA A 147 -8.04 -20.68 -11.12
N ASN A 148 -7.60 -21.80 -10.54
CA ASN A 148 -8.49 -22.92 -10.27
C ASN A 148 -9.33 -22.64 -9.00
N GLU A 149 -10.39 -23.42 -8.79
CA GLU A 149 -11.36 -23.25 -7.70
C GLU A 149 -10.69 -23.29 -6.32
N ASP A 150 -9.75 -24.21 -6.09
CA ASP A 150 -9.04 -24.34 -4.80
C ASP A 150 -8.19 -23.11 -4.53
N THR A 151 -7.47 -22.62 -5.54
CA THR A 151 -6.64 -21.41 -5.41
C THR A 151 -7.49 -20.17 -5.18
N ALA A 152 -8.59 -20.00 -5.93
CA ALA A 152 -9.50 -18.87 -5.76
C ALA A 152 -10.11 -18.87 -4.35
N SER A 153 -10.59 -20.01 -3.88
CA SER A 153 -11.14 -20.19 -2.54
C SER A 153 -10.10 -19.86 -1.46
N MET A 154 -8.87 -20.39 -1.60
CA MET A 154 -7.80 -20.16 -0.64
C MET A 154 -7.38 -18.69 -0.57
N MET A 155 -7.30 -17.99 -1.72
CA MET A 155 -6.97 -16.56 -1.76
C MET A 155 -8.02 -15.72 -1.04
N LEU A 156 -9.31 -16.02 -1.24
CA LEU A 156 -10.41 -15.29 -0.60
C LEU A 156 -10.48 -15.57 0.90
N LEU A 157 -10.28 -16.82 1.33
CA LEU A 157 -10.29 -17.19 2.75
C LEU A 157 -9.12 -16.55 3.51
N LYS A 158 -7.96 -16.41 2.88
CA LYS A 158 -6.81 -15.73 3.51
C LYS A 158 -7.01 -14.23 3.68
N LYS A 159 -7.76 -13.58 2.79
CA LYS A 159 -7.93 -12.12 2.81
C LYS A 159 -9.35 -11.68 2.43
N PRO A 160 -10.36 -12.05 3.25
CA PRO A 160 -11.75 -11.71 3.00
C PRO A 160 -12.08 -10.27 3.38
N VAL A 161 -11.19 -9.34 3.05
CA VAL A 161 -11.28 -7.94 3.47
C VAL A 161 -11.04 -6.96 2.34
N GLU A 162 -11.63 -5.77 2.44
CA GLU A 162 -11.41 -4.61 1.59
C GLU A 162 -10.72 -3.51 2.37
N CYS A 163 -9.69 -2.91 1.78
CA CYS A 163 -9.04 -1.74 2.36
C CYS A 163 -9.86 -0.48 2.10
N VAL A 164 -10.21 0.23 3.15
CA VAL A 164 -11.03 1.46 3.10
C VAL A 164 -10.25 2.71 3.50
N ILE A 165 -9.18 2.58 4.30
CA ILE A 165 -8.31 3.70 4.64
C ILE A 165 -6.88 3.26 4.38
N GLU A 166 -6.16 4.06 3.59
CA GLU A 166 -4.74 3.84 3.34
C GLU A 166 -3.95 5.16 3.41
N THR A 167 -2.62 5.07 3.49
CA THR A 167 -1.76 6.23 3.35
C THR A 167 -1.11 6.26 1.98
N ARG A 168 -0.97 7.46 1.44
CA ARG A 168 -0.07 7.78 0.34
C ARG A 168 1.11 8.54 0.92
N SER A 169 2.28 7.92 0.95
CA SER A 169 3.49 8.47 1.57
C SER A 169 4.70 8.28 0.64
N LYS A 170 5.86 7.89 1.15
CA LYS A 170 7.11 7.76 0.37
C LYS A 170 6.90 6.87 -0.87
N GLY A 171 7.25 7.41 -2.04
CA GLY A 171 7.16 6.68 -3.31
C GLY A 171 5.74 6.60 -3.88
N SER A 172 4.82 7.43 -3.44
CA SER A 172 3.43 7.46 -3.87
C SER A 172 3.01 8.85 -4.32
N TYR A 173 1.74 8.98 -4.68
CA TYR A 173 1.11 10.24 -5.09
C TYR A 173 -0.39 10.19 -4.81
N GLY A 174 -1.04 11.35 -4.82
CA GLY A 174 -2.49 11.47 -4.80
C GLY A 174 -2.98 12.61 -5.70
N VAL A 175 -4.20 12.51 -6.21
CA VAL A 175 -4.83 13.59 -6.96
C VAL A 175 -5.17 14.72 -6.00
N PHE A 176 -4.56 15.88 -6.23
CA PHE A 176 -4.67 17.05 -5.36
C PHE A 176 -5.74 18.03 -5.85
N LEU A 177 -5.78 18.27 -7.17
CA LEU A 177 -6.81 19.07 -7.84
C LEU A 177 -7.30 18.34 -9.08
N HIS A 178 -8.62 18.32 -9.26
CA HIS A 178 -9.29 17.77 -10.43
C HIS A 178 -10.69 18.38 -10.50
N GLU A 179 -11.27 18.52 -11.68
CA GLU A 179 -12.62 19.09 -11.84
C GLU A 179 -13.71 18.39 -11.03
N GLN A 180 -13.53 17.09 -10.80
CA GLN A 180 -14.46 16.23 -10.05
C GLN A 180 -14.12 16.12 -8.55
N TYR A 181 -13.10 16.87 -8.08
CA TYR A 181 -12.73 16.95 -6.68
C TYR A 181 -13.15 18.31 -6.13
N SER A 182 -13.66 18.32 -4.92
CA SER A 182 -14.03 19.56 -4.26
C SER A 182 -13.26 19.72 -2.96
N ARG A 183 -12.99 20.99 -2.61
CA ARG A 183 -12.51 21.31 -1.26
C ARG A 183 -13.63 21.01 -0.28
N PHE A 184 -13.34 20.15 0.70
CA PHE A 184 -14.30 19.82 1.76
C PHE A 184 -14.02 20.63 3.02
N PHE A 185 -12.75 20.78 3.41
CA PHE A 185 -12.35 21.51 4.60
C PHE A 185 -10.92 22.05 4.46
N GLY A 186 -10.65 23.19 5.11
CA GLY A 186 -9.33 23.82 5.14
C GLY A 186 -8.95 24.54 3.86
N THR A 187 -8.05 25.49 3.95
CA THR A 187 -7.51 26.29 2.83
C THR A 187 -6.02 26.12 2.66
N GLU A 188 -5.33 25.67 3.72
CA GLU A 188 -3.89 25.57 3.79
C GLU A 188 -3.44 24.16 4.18
N ILE A 189 -2.25 23.78 3.74
CA ILE A 189 -1.61 22.53 4.15
C ILE A 189 -0.73 22.84 5.37
N ASN A 190 -1.23 22.54 6.54
CA ASN A 190 -0.54 22.81 7.79
C ASN A 190 0.41 21.68 8.18
N TRP A 191 1.39 22.02 9.02
CA TRP A 191 2.37 21.09 9.57
C TRP A 191 1.79 20.27 10.72
N PHE A 192 2.10 18.98 10.66
CA PHE A 192 1.82 17.99 11.69
C PHE A 192 3.14 17.38 12.15
N THR A 193 3.31 17.21 13.46
CA THR A 193 4.45 16.50 14.02
C THR A 193 4.38 15.01 13.69
N LYS A 194 5.48 14.28 13.90
CA LYS A 194 5.46 12.81 13.77
C LYS A 194 4.44 12.18 14.68
N ASP A 195 4.35 12.65 15.92
CA ASP A 195 3.41 12.15 16.93
C ASP A 195 1.95 12.41 16.51
N ASP A 196 1.67 13.58 15.91
CA ASP A 196 0.34 13.88 15.36
C ASP A 196 -0.04 12.88 14.26
N VAL A 197 0.89 12.59 13.34
CA VAL A 197 0.64 11.64 12.25
C VAL A 197 0.42 10.24 12.82
N GLU A 198 1.29 9.77 13.73
CA GLU A 198 1.15 8.47 14.38
C GLU A 198 -0.16 8.36 15.15
N PHE A 199 -0.58 9.41 15.83
CA PHE A 199 -1.87 9.48 16.51
C PHE A 199 -3.03 9.27 15.51
N LEU A 200 -3.02 9.97 14.36
CA LEU A 200 -4.04 9.83 13.33
C LEU A 200 -4.04 8.41 12.72
N LEU A 201 -2.86 7.84 12.46
CA LEU A 201 -2.73 6.47 11.97
C LEU A 201 -3.27 5.47 12.99
N ASN A 202 -3.00 5.67 14.29
CA ASN A 202 -3.52 4.81 15.35
C ASN A 202 -5.04 4.88 15.47
N ILE A 203 -5.66 6.04 15.22
CA ILE A 203 -7.13 6.12 15.08
C ILE A 203 -7.58 5.20 13.93
N GLY A 204 -6.95 5.31 12.76
CA GLY A 204 -7.25 4.45 11.61
C GLY A 204 -7.13 2.97 11.96
N TYR A 205 -5.98 2.55 12.49
CA TYR A 205 -5.79 1.15 12.93
C TYR A 205 -6.84 0.69 13.94
N SER A 206 -7.27 1.56 14.86
CA SER A 206 -8.33 1.20 15.83
C SER A 206 -9.70 0.92 15.21
N LEU A 207 -9.89 1.26 13.94
CA LEU A 207 -11.09 1.00 13.17
C LEU A 207 -10.99 -0.26 12.30
N ASP A 208 -9.79 -0.81 12.16
CA ASP A 208 -9.53 -1.98 11.34
C ASP A 208 -10.22 -3.23 11.89
N PHE A 209 -10.91 -3.95 11.02
CA PHE A 209 -11.57 -5.22 11.38
C PHE A 209 -10.57 -6.28 11.85
N ASN A 210 -9.38 -6.32 11.23
CA ASN A 210 -8.32 -7.28 11.53
C ASN A 210 -7.23 -6.72 12.44
N TYR A 211 -7.51 -5.63 13.17
CA TYR A 211 -6.50 -5.04 14.03
C TYR A 211 -6.00 -6.06 15.06
N LYS A 212 -4.85 -6.64 14.74
CA LYS A 212 -4.04 -7.40 15.71
C LYS A 212 -2.97 -6.44 16.24
N LYS A 213 -2.91 -6.24 17.54
CA LYS A 213 -1.78 -5.50 18.14
C LYS A 213 -0.48 -6.08 17.59
N PRO A 214 0.53 -5.25 17.25
CA PRO A 214 1.82 -5.75 16.80
C PRO A 214 2.28 -6.86 17.76
N LYS A 215 2.60 -8.04 17.21
CA LYS A 215 3.18 -9.12 18.01
C LYS A 215 4.53 -8.61 18.51
N VAL A 216 4.65 -8.35 19.80
CA VAL A 216 5.96 -8.16 20.42
C VAL A 216 6.56 -9.55 20.54
N TYR A 217 7.66 -9.79 19.84
CA TYR A 217 8.38 -11.05 19.96
C TYR A 217 8.88 -11.22 21.39
N THR A 218 8.34 -12.20 22.11
CA THR A 218 8.66 -12.50 23.51
C THR A 218 9.55 -13.75 23.64
N GLY A 219 10.09 -14.25 22.51
CA GLY A 219 10.93 -15.43 22.47
C GLY A 219 12.31 -15.22 23.11
N GLU A 220 13.00 -16.32 23.42
CA GLU A 220 14.36 -16.27 23.95
C GLU A 220 15.36 -15.75 22.92
N VAL A 221 16.47 -15.14 23.37
CA VAL A 221 17.54 -14.64 22.52
C VAL A 221 18.12 -15.75 21.64
N SER A 222 18.11 -17.00 22.13
CA SER A 222 18.54 -18.20 21.38
C SER A 222 17.66 -18.44 20.14
N ASP A 223 16.36 -18.24 20.25
CA ASP A 223 15.40 -18.44 19.17
C ASP A 223 15.57 -17.37 18.08
N TYR A 224 15.82 -16.12 18.47
CA TYR A 224 16.13 -15.05 17.53
C TYR A 224 17.40 -15.35 16.72
N LYS A 225 18.46 -15.83 17.37
CA LYS A 225 19.69 -16.24 16.68
C LYS A 225 19.45 -17.38 15.69
N LEU A 226 18.57 -18.31 16.04
CA LEU A 226 18.21 -19.43 15.19
C LEU A 226 17.43 -18.98 13.95
N ILE A 227 16.48 -18.05 14.12
CA ILE A 227 15.75 -17.42 13.00
C ILE A 227 16.70 -16.68 12.07
N GLN A 228 17.65 -15.90 12.64
CA GLN A 228 18.67 -15.21 11.83
C GLN A 228 19.54 -16.20 11.05
N LYS A 229 19.91 -17.32 11.68
CA LYS A 229 20.68 -18.38 11.01
C LYS A 229 19.87 -19.00 9.87
N PHE A 230 18.60 -19.35 10.12
CA PHE A 230 17.70 -19.88 9.08
C PHE A 230 17.58 -18.92 7.89
N ASN A 231 17.34 -17.63 8.14
CA ASN A 231 17.24 -16.63 7.09
C ASN A 231 18.53 -16.48 6.29
N LYS A 232 19.69 -16.61 6.95
CA LYS A 232 21.00 -16.53 6.31
C LYS A 232 21.33 -17.76 5.46
N ASP A 233 20.93 -18.94 5.91
CA ASP A 233 21.22 -20.21 5.25
C ASP A 233 20.23 -20.53 4.11
N ALA A 234 19.11 -19.80 4.04
CA ALA A 234 18.10 -19.97 3.01
C ALA A 234 18.64 -19.55 1.62
N THR A 235 18.26 -20.33 0.60
CA THR A 235 18.55 -19.99 -0.79
C THR A 235 17.29 -19.51 -1.51
N ALA A 236 17.47 -18.73 -2.58
CA ALA A 236 16.34 -18.25 -3.37
C ALA A 236 15.51 -19.41 -3.94
N GLU A 237 16.19 -20.46 -4.45
CA GLU A 237 15.53 -21.67 -4.97
C GLU A 237 14.74 -22.40 -3.88
N GLY A 238 15.26 -22.44 -2.65
CA GLY A 238 14.58 -23.06 -1.50
C GLY A 238 13.31 -22.30 -1.14
N VAL A 239 13.37 -20.96 -1.13
CA VAL A 239 12.22 -20.12 -0.85
C VAL A 239 11.17 -20.21 -1.97
N VAL A 240 11.60 -20.24 -3.25
CA VAL A 240 10.70 -20.45 -4.40
C VAL A 240 9.92 -21.74 -4.24
N LYS A 241 10.57 -22.86 -3.93
CA LYS A 241 9.90 -24.16 -3.71
C LYS A 241 8.84 -24.08 -2.60
N ILE A 242 9.18 -23.43 -1.48
CA ILE A 242 8.20 -23.24 -0.38
C ILE A 242 6.99 -22.43 -0.87
N ILE A 243 7.22 -21.37 -1.66
CA ILE A 243 6.13 -20.51 -2.15
C ILE A 243 5.24 -21.28 -3.14
N GLU A 244 5.82 -22.09 -4.03
CA GLU A 244 5.05 -22.90 -4.98
C GLU A 244 4.14 -23.93 -4.28
N GLU A 245 4.53 -24.44 -3.12
CA GLU A 245 3.68 -25.31 -2.30
C GLU A 245 2.40 -24.60 -1.82
N SER A 246 2.36 -23.27 -1.79
CA SER A 246 1.15 -22.52 -1.45
C SER A 246 0.08 -22.60 -2.55
N GLY A 247 0.44 -22.93 -3.79
CA GLY A 247 -0.41 -22.84 -4.97
C GLY A 247 -0.79 -21.42 -5.40
N LEU A 248 -0.25 -20.39 -4.73
CA LEU A 248 -0.58 -18.99 -4.99
C LEU A 248 0.36 -18.33 -6.02
N PHE A 249 1.53 -18.90 -6.20
CA PHE A 249 2.55 -18.45 -7.15
C PHE A 249 3.20 -19.62 -7.86
N THR A 250 3.66 -19.36 -9.07
CA THR A 250 4.49 -20.29 -9.86
C THR A 250 5.80 -19.58 -10.22
N PHE A 251 6.87 -20.35 -10.34
CA PHE A 251 8.14 -19.84 -10.87
C PHE A 251 7.94 -19.36 -12.32
N TYR A 252 8.41 -18.15 -12.63
CA TYR A 252 8.33 -17.57 -13.96
C TYR A 252 9.67 -17.68 -14.71
N ASP A 253 10.71 -16.99 -14.21
CA ASP A 253 12.07 -17.03 -14.76
C ASP A 253 13.08 -16.42 -13.75
N ILE A 254 14.34 -16.28 -14.20
CA ILE A 254 15.40 -15.58 -13.48
C ILE A 254 15.75 -14.32 -14.28
N ASP A 255 15.76 -13.15 -13.61
CA ASP A 255 16.14 -11.90 -14.24
C ASP A 255 17.65 -11.78 -14.49
N SER A 256 18.08 -10.72 -15.18
CA SER A 256 19.50 -10.45 -15.47
C SER A 256 20.40 -10.26 -14.24
N ASN A 257 19.81 -10.01 -13.07
CA ASN A 257 20.53 -9.88 -11.79
C ASN A 257 20.54 -11.20 -11.00
N GLY A 258 19.91 -12.24 -11.53
CA GLY A 258 19.81 -13.55 -10.90
C GLY A 258 18.67 -13.66 -9.88
N ASN A 259 17.75 -12.69 -9.80
CA ASN A 259 16.60 -12.80 -8.93
C ASN A 259 15.52 -13.67 -9.58
N HIS A 260 14.85 -14.49 -8.77
CA HIS A 260 13.77 -15.36 -9.23
C HIS A 260 12.48 -14.56 -9.29
N ARG A 261 11.83 -14.53 -10.47
CA ARG A 261 10.53 -13.91 -10.67
C ARG A 261 9.42 -14.95 -10.55
N LEU A 262 8.35 -14.57 -9.88
CA LEU A 262 7.20 -15.43 -9.64
C LEU A 262 5.93 -14.79 -10.24
N ALA A 263 5.17 -15.60 -10.95
CA ALA A 263 3.83 -15.23 -11.44
C ALA A 263 2.80 -15.61 -10.37
N ARG A 264 1.90 -14.69 -10.05
CA ARG A 264 0.74 -14.99 -9.19
C ARG A 264 -0.33 -15.70 -10.03
N VAL A 265 -0.84 -16.80 -9.52
CA VAL A 265 -1.96 -17.50 -10.13
C VAL A 265 -3.19 -16.57 -10.17
N GLY A 266 -3.86 -16.50 -11.31
CA GLY A 266 -4.99 -15.61 -11.54
C GLY A 266 -4.66 -14.12 -11.72
N SER A 267 -3.37 -13.76 -11.90
CA SER A 267 -2.97 -12.38 -12.22
C SER A 267 -2.74 -12.20 -13.72
N SER A 268 -3.16 -11.06 -14.26
CA SER A 268 -2.84 -10.66 -15.64
C SER A 268 -1.40 -10.15 -15.82
N SER A 269 -0.66 -9.95 -14.73
CA SER A 269 0.75 -9.53 -14.77
C SER A 269 1.66 -10.71 -15.08
N LEU A 270 2.67 -10.52 -15.95
CA LEU A 270 3.66 -11.56 -16.29
C LEU A 270 4.35 -12.13 -15.05
N PHE A 271 4.66 -11.27 -14.08
CA PHE A 271 5.16 -11.66 -12.76
C PHE A 271 4.66 -10.67 -11.70
N SER A 272 4.56 -11.15 -10.47
CA SER A 272 3.97 -10.40 -9.36
C SER A 272 4.83 -10.41 -8.10
N ALA A 273 5.97 -11.12 -8.12
CA ALA A 273 6.90 -11.16 -7.00
C ALA A 273 8.33 -11.47 -7.45
N TYR A 274 9.29 -11.09 -6.58
CA TYR A 274 10.70 -11.46 -6.65
C TYR A 274 11.11 -12.23 -5.41
N VAL A 275 11.98 -13.25 -5.60
CA VAL A 275 12.86 -13.75 -4.53
C VAL A 275 14.27 -13.31 -4.87
N TYR A 276 14.87 -12.47 -4.03
CA TYR A 276 16.19 -11.90 -4.27
C TYR A 276 17.28 -12.97 -4.09
N LYS A 277 18.18 -13.07 -5.08
CA LYS A 277 19.26 -14.07 -5.13
C LYS A 277 20.11 -14.09 -3.87
N ASP A 278 20.57 -12.92 -3.41
CA ASP A 278 21.59 -12.82 -2.37
C ASP A 278 21.03 -12.91 -0.95
N THR A 279 19.73 -12.70 -0.77
CA THR A 279 19.10 -12.65 0.55
C THR A 279 17.96 -13.64 0.72
N ALA A 280 17.54 -14.30 -0.35
CA ALA A 280 16.34 -15.15 -0.41
C ALA A 280 15.06 -14.46 0.10
N VAL A 281 15.06 -13.14 0.21
CA VAL A 281 13.91 -12.35 0.64
C VAL A 281 12.86 -12.29 -0.47
N LEU A 282 11.62 -12.59 -0.14
CA LEU A 282 10.47 -12.46 -1.02
C LEU A 282 9.95 -11.02 -1.02
N HIS A 283 9.75 -10.45 -2.19
CA HIS A 283 9.03 -9.17 -2.36
C HIS A 283 7.87 -9.34 -3.34
N ILE A 284 6.65 -9.02 -2.88
CA ILE A 284 5.40 -9.17 -3.63
C ILE A 284 4.94 -7.79 -4.10
N PHE A 285 4.56 -7.66 -5.38
CA PHE A 285 3.99 -6.44 -5.93
C PHE A 285 2.47 -6.42 -5.70
N GLY A 286 1.99 -5.35 -5.07
CA GLY A 286 0.57 -5.20 -4.77
C GLY A 286 0.11 -6.03 -3.56
N LEU A 287 -1.06 -6.62 -3.65
CA LEU A 287 -1.67 -7.37 -2.54
C LEU A 287 -0.86 -8.63 -2.22
N ASN A 288 -0.49 -8.84 -0.96
CA ASN A 288 0.19 -10.05 -0.52
C ASN A 288 -0.84 -11.14 -0.15
N PRO A 289 -0.95 -12.25 -0.92
CA PRO A 289 -1.89 -13.32 -0.60
C PRO A 289 -1.33 -14.36 0.41
N ILE A 290 -0.03 -14.27 0.75
CA ILE A 290 0.66 -15.27 1.59
C ILE A 290 0.41 -14.98 3.07
N THR A 291 0.44 -13.70 3.48
CA THR A 291 0.28 -13.29 4.88
C THR A 291 -1.02 -12.50 5.10
N GLU A 292 -1.51 -12.50 6.32
CA GLU A 292 -2.66 -11.70 6.72
C GLU A 292 -2.33 -10.21 6.86
N ASP A 293 -1.06 -9.87 7.07
CA ASP A 293 -0.58 -8.51 7.10
C ASP A 293 -0.21 -8.04 5.68
N ASP A 294 -0.38 -6.75 5.40
CA ASP A 294 -0.11 -6.17 4.08
C ASP A 294 1.39 -5.96 3.79
N ARG A 295 2.28 -6.66 4.50
CA ARG A 295 3.72 -6.58 4.23
C ARG A 295 4.03 -7.24 2.90
N ASN A 296 4.65 -6.49 2.04
CA ASN A 296 5.06 -6.96 0.71
C ASN A 296 6.46 -7.57 0.69
N THR A 297 7.15 -7.58 1.82
CA THR A 297 8.51 -8.10 1.94
C THR A 297 8.56 -9.05 3.11
N LEU A 298 8.94 -10.30 2.84
CA LEU A 298 9.01 -11.38 3.82
C LEU A 298 10.38 -12.01 3.82
N PHE A 299 10.96 -12.20 5.01
CA PHE A 299 12.16 -12.99 5.19
C PHE A 299 11.87 -14.50 5.02
N PRO A 300 12.87 -15.34 4.72
CA PRO A 300 12.66 -16.77 4.50
C PRO A 300 11.89 -17.48 5.62
N PHE A 301 12.17 -17.16 6.89
CA PHE A 301 11.45 -17.73 8.03
C PHE A 301 9.96 -17.34 8.02
N GLU A 302 9.65 -16.09 7.70
CA GLU A 302 8.26 -15.62 7.61
C GLU A 302 7.51 -16.29 6.46
N VAL A 303 8.17 -16.51 5.31
CA VAL A 303 7.61 -17.28 4.19
C VAL A 303 7.33 -18.71 4.62
N PHE A 304 8.27 -19.35 5.32
CA PHE A 304 8.11 -20.71 5.83
C PHE A 304 6.91 -20.82 6.78
N CYS A 305 6.80 -19.93 7.76
CA CYS A 305 5.67 -19.90 8.69
C CYS A 305 4.35 -19.71 7.96
N ALA A 306 4.27 -18.71 7.09
CA ALA A 306 3.03 -18.33 6.41
C ALA A 306 2.53 -19.42 5.46
N VAL A 307 3.42 -20.01 4.63
CA VAL A 307 3.03 -21.06 3.67
C VAL A 307 2.66 -22.36 4.38
N LYS A 308 3.35 -22.69 5.46
CA LYS A 308 3.06 -23.92 6.25
C LYS A 308 1.91 -23.74 7.24
N GLY A 309 1.39 -22.54 7.43
CA GLY A 309 0.34 -22.24 8.39
C GLY A 309 0.78 -22.43 9.84
N LEU A 310 2.05 -22.16 10.15
CA LEU A 310 2.66 -22.38 11.46
C LEU A 310 2.73 -21.07 12.26
N GLU A 311 2.50 -21.18 13.56
CA GLU A 311 2.90 -20.13 14.50
C GLU A 311 4.44 -20.15 14.67
N ASP A 312 5.03 -18.98 15.01
CA ASP A 312 6.49 -18.84 15.15
C ASP A 312 7.12 -19.89 16.08
N SER A 313 6.45 -20.21 17.19
CA SER A 313 6.91 -21.20 18.17
C SER A 313 6.98 -22.62 17.58
N GLU A 314 6.02 -23.00 16.75
CA GLU A 314 6.00 -24.31 16.07
C GLU A 314 7.08 -24.38 15.01
N ALA A 315 7.22 -23.33 14.19
CA ALA A 315 8.25 -23.22 13.19
C ALA A 315 9.66 -23.31 13.82
N ILE A 316 9.88 -22.61 14.94
CA ILE A 316 11.14 -22.66 15.70
C ILE A 316 11.47 -24.09 16.16
N GLN A 317 10.49 -24.86 16.64
CA GLN A 317 10.73 -26.25 17.02
C GLN A 317 11.13 -27.13 15.83
N ILE A 318 10.55 -26.87 14.64
CA ILE A 318 10.90 -27.59 13.42
C ILE A 318 12.34 -27.25 13.01
N ILE A 319 12.71 -25.98 12.97
CA ILE A 319 14.08 -25.59 12.57
C ILE A 319 15.12 -25.98 13.62
N LYS A 320 14.80 -26.00 14.92
CA LYS A 320 15.66 -26.58 15.97
C LYS A 320 16.04 -28.02 15.66
N LYS A 321 15.08 -28.84 15.28
CA LYS A 321 15.31 -30.24 14.88
C LYS A 321 16.15 -30.37 13.62
N HIS A 322 16.00 -29.42 12.68
CA HIS A 322 16.80 -29.41 11.46
C HIS A 322 18.26 -29.11 11.72
N TYR A 323 18.57 -28.16 12.62
CA TYR A 323 19.93 -27.77 12.96
C TYR A 323 20.57 -28.60 14.06
N ALA A 324 19.83 -29.52 14.69
CA ALA A 324 20.34 -30.45 15.69
C ALA A 324 20.96 -31.73 15.06
N LYS A 325 20.79 -31.89 13.75
CA LYS A 325 21.37 -32.99 12.95
C LYS A 325 22.70 -32.55 12.32
#